data_3f65e629f987cf594ef8928d1234cca9
#
_entry.id   3f65e629f987cf594ef8928d1234cca9
#
_cell.length_a   1.000
_cell.length_b   1.000
_cell.length_c   1.000
_cell.angle_alpha   90.00
_cell.angle_beta   90.00
_cell.angle_gamma   90.00
#
_symmetry.space_group_name_H-M   'P 1'
#
loop_
_entity.id
_entity.type
_entity.pdbx_description
1 polymer ?
#
loop_
_entity_poly.entity_id
_entity_poly.type
_entity_poly.pdbx_seq_one_letter_code
_entity_poly.pdbx_strand_id
1 'polypeptide(L)'
;MKKFISKLCCLDNIHQWSERDSIIKESVSQHSFKVAAIANYLFQSIDAGKKANECLPDTFRGDVLSYAIMHDFDEAIFGRDVSHTVKYNPYNGKHIREAIDEFVEHTLETEFFGLMKAPSYIVKRFVKLCDWLALLTFVTRNQKMGAKTFSNEDVYCREKIVETMKEVEELLYSEFGVNIELNSYINLEEL
;
A
#
# COMPACT_ATOMS: atom_id res chain seq x y z
N MET A 1 -4.37 -2.13 24.29
CA MET A 1 -3.90 -3.39 23.66
C MET A 1 -5.04 -4.30 23.22
N LYS A 2 -5.96 -4.79 24.10
CA LYS A 2 -7.05 -5.73 23.73
C LYS A 2 -7.92 -5.22 22.59
N LYS A 3 -8.34 -3.95 22.60
CA LYS A 3 -9.15 -3.32 21.55
C LYS A 3 -8.41 -3.26 20.20
N PHE A 4 -7.12 -2.91 20.23
CA PHE A 4 -6.27 -2.88 19.03
C PHE A 4 -6.15 -4.28 18.40
N ILE A 5 -5.82 -5.30 19.22
CA ILE A 5 -5.72 -6.69 18.71
C ILE A 5 -7.05 -7.15 18.12
N SER A 6 -8.19 -6.83 18.78
CA SER A 6 -9.50 -7.17 18.24
C SER A 6 -9.77 -6.53 16.87
N LYS A 7 -9.39 -5.26 16.68
CA LYS A 7 -9.52 -4.57 15.39
C LYS A 7 -8.57 -5.15 14.35
N LEU A 8 -7.33 -5.46 14.72
CA LEU A 8 -6.38 -6.11 13.83
C LEU A 8 -6.91 -7.47 13.32
N CYS A 9 -7.50 -8.29 14.19
CA CYS A 9 -8.14 -9.55 13.79
C CYS A 9 -9.35 -9.36 12.87
N CYS A 10 -10.00 -8.19 12.85
CA CYS A 10 -11.08 -7.94 11.91
C CYS A 10 -10.59 -7.91 10.45
N LEU A 11 -9.33 -7.49 10.22
CA LEU A 11 -8.75 -7.41 8.87
C LEU A 11 -8.66 -8.79 8.17
N ASP A 12 -8.64 -9.89 8.94
CA ASP A 12 -8.64 -11.25 8.38
C ASP A 12 -9.97 -11.60 7.68
N ASN A 13 -11.06 -10.92 8.07
CA ASN A 13 -12.41 -11.16 7.57
C ASN A 13 -12.90 -10.08 6.59
N ILE A 14 -12.13 -9.02 6.40
CA ILE A 14 -12.41 -7.98 5.41
C ILE A 14 -11.64 -8.35 4.14
N HIS A 15 -12.36 -8.48 3.02
CA HIS A 15 -11.76 -8.87 1.75
C HIS A 15 -11.61 -7.66 0.84
N GLN A 16 -10.43 -7.52 0.28
CA GLN A 16 -10.12 -6.55 -0.76
C GLN A 16 -11.02 -6.78 -1.97
N TRP A 17 -11.48 -5.68 -2.60
CA TRP A 17 -12.33 -5.73 -3.78
C TRP A 17 -13.60 -6.58 -3.59
N SER A 18 -14.21 -6.52 -2.41
CA SER A 18 -15.39 -7.29 -2.04
C SER A 18 -16.59 -7.06 -2.98
N GLU A 19 -16.63 -5.92 -3.68
CA GLU A 19 -17.62 -5.55 -4.70
C GLU A 19 -17.34 -6.13 -6.10
N ARG A 20 -16.20 -6.80 -6.30
CA ARG A 20 -15.79 -7.39 -7.57
C ARG A 20 -15.95 -8.91 -7.56
N ASP A 21 -16.24 -9.45 -8.74
CA ASP A 21 -16.32 -10.89 -8.98
C ASP A 21 -14.92 -11.49 -9.06
N SER A 22 -14.27 -11.63 -7.90
CA SER A 22 -12.95 -12.21 -7.77
C SER A 22 -13.03 -13.71 -7.48
N ILE A 23 -12.26 -14.54 -8.21
CA ILE A 23 -12.14 -15.98 -8.00
C ILE A 23 -11.29 -16.25 -6.76
N ILE A 24 -10.17 -15.56 -6.66
CA ILE A 24 -9.29 -15.59 -5.50
C ILE A 24 -9.71 -14.46 -4.56
N LYS A 25 -10.03 -14.80 -3.33
CA LYS A 25 -10.28 -13.81 -2.28
C LYS A 25 -8.98 -13.51 -1.54
N GLU A 26 -8.79 -12.25 -1.19
CA GLU A 26 -7.66 -11.79 -0.41
C GLU A 26 -8.16 -10.92 0.73
N SER A 27 -7.79 -11.25 1.96
CA SER A 27 -8.13 -10.40 3.10
C SER A 27 -7.21 -9.17 3.17
N VAL A 28 -7.67 -8.13 3.85
CA VAL A 28 -6.87 -6.91 4.07
C VAL A 28 -5.58 -7.22 4.81
N SER A 29 -5.59 -8.14 5.78
CA SER A 29 -4.38 -8.58 6.47
C SER A 29 -3.37 -9.27 5.53
N GLN A 30 -3.84 -10.12 4.61
CA GLN A 30 -3.00 -10.76 3.60
C GLN A 30 -2.42 -9.74 2.62
N HIS A 31 -3.23 -8.75 2.21
CA HIS A 31 -2.79 -7.65 1.37
C HIS A 31 -1.69 -6.83 2.05
N SER A 32 -1.93 -6.34 3.27
CA SER A 32 -0.95 -5.55 4.04
C SER A 32 0.36 -6.31 4.26
N PHE A 33 0.30 -7.62 4.51
CA PHE A 33 1.49 -8.46 4.58
C PHE A 33 2.27 -8.47 3.26
N LYS A 34 1.59 -8.60 2.12
CA LYS A 34 2.25 -8.56 0.80
C LYS A 34 2.90 -7.21 0.54
N VAL A 35 2.21 -6.11 0.84
CA VAL A 35 2.75 -4.76 0.69
C VAL A 35 4.04 -4.61 1.50
N ALA A 36 4.04 -5.04 2.76
CA ALA A 36 5.24 -5.02 3.60
C ALA A 36 6.36 -5.93 3.07
N ALA A 37 6.03 -7.12 2.57
CA ALA A 37 6.99 -8.05 2.00
C ALA A 37 7.64 -7.49 0.71
N ILE A 38 6.85 -6.86 -0.17
CA ILE A 38 7.35 -6.18 -1.37
C ILE A 38 8.28 -5.02 -0.98
N ALA A 39 7.89 -4.20 -0.01
CA ALA A 39 8.72 -3.11 0.48
C ALA A 39 10.07 -3.62 1.01
N ASN A 40 10.05 -4.67 1.82
CA ASN A 40 11.29 -5.29 2.34
C ASN A 40 12.17 -5.87 1.23
N TYR A 41 11.56 -6.51 0.23
CA TYR A 41 12.29 -7.01 -0.95
C TYR A 41 12.97 -5.88 -1.72
N LEU A 42 12.25 -4.78 -1.99
CA LEU A 42 12.79 -3.62 -2.68
C LEU A 42 13.97 -3.01 -1.91
N PHE A 43 13.86 -2.86 -0.59
CA PHE A 43 14.99 -2.39 0.22
C PHE A 43 16.22 -3.27 0.09
N GLN A 44 16.06 -4.59 0.19
CA GLN A 44 17.18 -5.52 0.06
C GLN A 44 17.79 -5.44 -1.34
N SER A 45 16.96 -5.32 -2.38
CA SER A 45 17.41 -5.22 -3.77
C SER A 45 18.16 -3.90 -4.04
N ILE A 46 17.63 -2.79 -3.54
CA ILE A 46 18.22 -1.46 -3.66
C ILE A 46 19.61 -1.38 -3.00
N ASP A 47 19.77 -2.05 -1.86
CA ASP A 47 21.01 -2.00 -1.08
C ASP A 47 22.00 -3.12 -1.40
N ALA A 48 21.60 -4.06 -2.24
CA ALA A 48 22.45 -5.18 -2.63
C ALA A 48 23.77 -4.66 -3.26
N GLY A 49 24.89 -5.03 -2.65
CA GLY A 49 26.23 -4.64 -3.11
C GLY A 49 26.65 -3.19 -2.78
N LYS A 50 25.84 -2.41 -2.09
CA LYS A 50 26.17 -1.05 -1.63
C LYS A 50 26.93 -1.06 -0.30
N LYS A 51 27.69 0.01 -0.06
CA LYS A 51 28.27 0.27 1.27
C LYS A 51 27.20 0.84 2.19
N ALA A 52 27.38 0.70 3.50
CA ALA A 52 26.40 1.15 4.50
C ALA A 52 26.02 2.64 4.38
N ASN A 53 26.94 3.50 3.96
CA ASN A 53 26.69 4.93 3.75
C ASN A 53 25.96 5.26 2.42
N GLU A 54 25.75 4.28 1.57
CA GLU A 54 25.06 4.37 0.28
C GLU A 54 23.67 3.73 0.35
N CYS A 55 23.35 3.05 1.47
CA CYS A 55 22.09 2.38 1.72
C CYS A 55 21.03 3.39 2.19
N LEU A 56 19.76 3.00 2.01
CA LEU A 56 18.65 3.76 2.56
C LEU A 56 18.69 3.72 4.11
N PRO A 57 18.31 4.82 4.80
CA PRO A 57 18.34 4.87 6.25
C PRO A 57 17.45 3.82 6.91
N ASP A 58 17.92 3.17 7.98
CA ASP A 58 17.14 2.18 8.72
C ASP A 58 15.85 2.76 9.32
N THR A 59 15.87 4.05 9.70
CA THR A 59 14.68 4.77 10.17
C THR A 59 13.62 4.86 9.08
N PHE A 60 14.01 5.18 7.84
CA PHE A 60 13.09 5.21 6.70
C PHE A 60 12.49 3.83 6.43
N ARG A 61 13.31 2.76 6.47
CA ARG A 61 12.82 1.39 6.33
C ARG A 61 11.82 1.01 7.42
N GLY A 62 12.14 1.34 8.67
CA GLY A 62 11.25 1.11 9.80
C GLY A 62 9.91 1.80 9.63
N ASP A 63 9.91 3.06 9.21
CA ASP A 63 8.70 3.85 8.97
C ASP A 63 7.86 3.27 7.81
N VAL A 64 8.51 2.88 6.69
CA VAL A 64 7.83 2.25 5.55
C VAL A 64 7.19 0.93 5.95
N LEU A 65 7.92 0.03 6.62
CA LEU A 65 7.38 -1.28 7.01
C LEU A 65 6.25 -1.13 8.02
N SER A 66 6.39 -0.23 8.99
CA SER A 66 5.33 0.06 9.97
C SER A 66 4.08 0.58 9.28
N TYR A 67 4.24 1.51 8.34
CA TYR A 67 3.11 2.06 7.61
C TYR A 67 2.50 1.02 6.64
N ALA A 68 3.31 0.22 5.96
CA ALA A 68 2.83 -0.82 5.06
C ALA A 68 1.92 -1.86 5.76
N ILE A 69 2.23 -2.21 7.00
CA ILE A 69 1.38 -3.12 7.81
C ILE A 69 0.05 -2.47 8.18
N MET A 70 0.04 -1.15 8.36
CA MET A 70 -1.09 -0.42 8.94
C MET A 70 -1.86 0.46 7.94
N HIS A 71 -1.46 0.52 6.67
CA HIS A 71 -1.98 1.52 5.72
C HIS A 71 -3.50 1.40 5.45
N ASP A 72 -4.05 0.19 5.58
CA ASP A 72 -5.48 -0.09 5.46
C ASP A 72 -6.16 -0.39 6.82
N PHE A 73 -5.56 0.05 7.94
CA PHE A 73 -6.17 -0.15 9.26
C PHE A 73 -7.49 0.61 9.44
N ASP A 74 -7.73 1.64 8.65
CA ASP A 74 -9.02 2.32 8.54
C ASP A 74 -10.16 1.35 8.22
N GLU A 75 -9.91 0.33 7.41
CA GLU A 75 -10.90 -0.69 7.09
C GLU A 75 -11.32 -1.52 8.32
N ALA A 76 -10.39 -1.79 9.26
CA ALA A 76 -10.73 -2.39 10.54
C ALA A 76 -11.61 -1.47 11.40
N ILE A 77 -11.42 -0.16 11.30
CA ILE A 77 -12.23 0.84 12.02
C ILE A 77 -13.65 0.83 11.46
N PHE A 78 -13.79 0.83 10.13
CA PHE A 78 -15.09 0.78 9.45
C PHE A 78 -15.74 -0.62 9.45
N GLY A 79 -14.96 -1.69 9.66
CA GLY A 79 -15.41 -3.07 9.62
C GLY A 79 -15.70 -3.59 8.20
N ARG A 80 -15.22 -2.91 7.17
CA ARG A 80 -15.38 -3.28 5.75
C ARG A 80 -14.38 -2.56 4.86
N ASP A 81 -14.10 -3.14 3.69
CA ASP A 81 -13.41 -2.46 2.59
C ASP A 81 -14.21 -1.20 2.16
N VAL A 82 -13.53 -0.07 2.07
CA VAL A 82 -14.13 1.17 1.57
C VAL A 82 -13.82 1.29 0.09
N SER A 83 -14.84 1.02 -0.73
CA SER A 83 -14.76 0.97 -2.18
C SER A 83 -13.93 2.11 -2.78
N HIS A 84 -13.03 1.75 -3.69
CA HIS A 84 -12.27 2.69 -4.50
C HIS A 84 -13.18 3.67 -5.26
N THR A 85 -14.34 3.22 -5.76
CA THR A 85 -15.33 4.04 -6.43
C THR A 85 -15.91 5.12 -5.52
N VAL A 86 -16.03 4.87 -4.24
CA VAL A 86 -16.47 5.86 -3.24
C VAL A 86 -15.34 6.83 -2.92
N LYS A 87 -14.15 6.30 -2.60
CA LYS A 87 -12.95 7.10 -2.25
C LYS A 87 -12.52 8.05 -3.38
N TYR A 88 -12.70 7.65 -4.64
CA TYR A 88 -12.21 8.38 -5.83
C TYR A 88 -13.32 8.89 -6.76
N ASN A 89 -14.54 9.04 -6.24
CA ASN A 89 -15.64 9.63 -7.00
C ASN A 89 -15.25 11.06 -7.46
N PRO A 90 -15.35 11.40 -8.76
CA PRO A 90 -14.92 12.67 -9.29
C PRO A 90 -15.73 13.87 -8.75
N TYR A 91 -16.95 13.64 -8.29
CA TYR A 91 -17.82 14.69 -7.76
C TYR A 91 -17.63 14.95 -6.27
N ASN A 92 -17.53 13.88 -5.47
CA ASN A 92 -17.50 13.97 -4.00
C ASN A 92 -16.31 13.25 -3.34
N GLY A 93 -15.50 12.53 -4.11
CA GLY A 93 -14.45 11.66 -3.57
C GLY A 93 -13.42 12.39 -2.70
N LYS A 94 -13.10 13.65 -3.02
CA LYS A 94 -12.19 14.47 -2.21
C LYS A 94 -12.76 14.67 -0.80
N HIS A 95 -14.00 15.12 -0.70
CA HIS A 95 -14.67 15.39 0.60
C HIS A 95 -14.90 14.09 1.39
N ILE A 96 -15.21 13.00 0.69
CA ILE A 96 -15.38 11.69 1.34
C ILE A 96 -14.05 11.22 1.93
N ARG A 97 -12.94 11.34 1.19
CA ARG A 97 -11.61 10.99 1.71
C ARG A 97 -11.22 11.85 2.91
N GLU A 98 -11.39 13.17 2.81
CA GLU A 98 -11.10 14.08 3.91
C GLU A 98 -11.89 13.72 5.18
N ALA A 99 -13.18 13.39 5.04
CA ALA A 99 -14.02 12.97 6.16
C ALA A 99 -13.60 11.58 6.73
N ILE A 100 -13.17 10.66 5.86
CA ILE A 100 -12.64 9.36 6.27
C ILE A 100 -11.33 9.56 7.03
N ASP A 101 -10.41 10.36 6.48
CA ASP A 101 -9.10 10.62 7.07
C ASP A 101 -9.25 11.29 8.45
N GLU A 102 -10.11 12.30 8.56
CA GLU A 102 -10.40 12.99 9.82
C GLU A 102 -11.01 12.03 10.87
N PHE A 103 -11.96 11.19 10.46
CA PHE A 103 -12.57 10.20 11.35
C PHE A 103 -11.55 9.15 11.82
N VAL A 104 -10.70 8.67 10.93
CA VAL A 104 -9.66 7.68 11.23
C VAL A 104 -8.61 8.29 12.16
N GLU A 105 -8.12 9.50 11.85
CA GLU A 105 -7.14 10.21 12.66
C GLU A 105 -7.67 10.44 14.09
N HIS A 106 -8.89 10.95 14.22
CA HIS A 106 -9.54 11.14 15.51
C HIS A 106 -9.67 9.81 16.28
N THR A 107 -10.06 8.73 15.60
CA THR A 107 -10.21 7.41 16.23
C THR A 107 -8.86 6.85 16.68
N LEU A 108 -7.81 7.00 15.85
CA LEU A 108 -6.45 6.55 16.20
C LEU A 108 -5.90 7.33 17.39
N GLU A 109 -6.11 8.64 17.45
CA GLU A 109 -5.68 9.47 18.57
C GLU A 109 -6.41 9.11 19.88
N THR A 110 -7.74 9.00 19.82
CA THR A 110 -8.58 8.81 21.00
C THR A 110 -8.64 7.38 21.49
N GLU A 111 -8.74 6.41 20.58
CA GLU A 111 -8.94 4.99 20.94
C GLU A 111 -7.65 4.18 20.97
N PHE A 112 -6.64 4.58 20.20
CA PHE A 112 -5.40 3.82 20.01
C PHE A 112 -4.13 4.58 20.43
N PHE A 113 -4.27 5.69 21.18
CA PHE A 113 -3.16 6.43 21.79
C PHE A 113 -2.10 6.91 20.79
N GLY A 114 -2.51 7.36 19.62
CA GLY A 114 -1.57 7.87 18.63
C GLY A 114 -0.57 6.82 18.12
N LEU A 115 -0.95 5.53 18.08
CA LEU A 115 -0.10 4.42 17.62
C LEU A 115 0.42 4.59 16.21
N MET A 116 -0.20 5.45 15.42
CA MET A 116 0.26 5.79 14.09
C MET A 116 0.66 7.26 14.03
N LYS A 117 1.96 7.50 14.07
CA LYS A 117 2.49 8.79 13.65
C LYS A 117 2.17 8.99 12.17
N ALA A 118 1.68 10.18 11.82
CA ALA A 118 1.46 10.52 10.41
C ALA A 118 2.75 10.28 9.61
N PRO A 119 2.76 9.38 8.63
CA PRO A 119 3.96 9.07 7.86
C PRO A 119 4.35 10.26 6.99
N SER A 120 5.67 10.43 6.74
CA SER A 120 6.17 11.42 5.80
C SER A 120 5.65 11.15 4.38
N TYR A 121 5.72 12.16 3.51
CA TYR A 121 5.19 12.04 2.15
C TYR A 121 5.90 10.93 1.37
N ILE A 122 7.23 10.83 1.47
CA ILE A 122 8.00 9.77 0.81
C ILE A 122 7.62 8.37 1.33
N VAL A 123 7.37 8.20 2.63
CA VAL A 123 6.89 6.93 3.21
C VAL A 123 5.55 6.54 2.58
N LYS A 124 4.61 7.48 2.50
CA LYS A 124 3.30 7.25 1.85
C LYS A 124 3.45 6.83 0.39
N ARG A 125 4.34 7.50 -0.36
CA ARG A 125 4.52 7.21 -1.79
C ARG A 125 5.22 5.88 -2.02
N PHE A 126 6.22 5.55 -1.20
CA PHE A 126 6.89 4.25 -1.28
C PHE A 126 5.93 3.09 -0.97
N VAL A 127 5.13 3.21 0.10
CA VAL A 127 4.11 2.21 0.43
C VAL A 127 3.06 2.13 -0.67
N LYS A 128 2.66 3.27 -1.28
CA LYS A 128 1.70 3.27 -2.38
C LYS A 128 2.23 2.55 -3.63
N LEU A 129 3.52 2.63 -3.92
CA LEU A 129 4.14 1.82 -4.96
C LEU A 129 4.02 0.32 -4.66
N CYS A 130 4.33 -0.08 -3.42
CA CYS A 130 4.22 -1.48 -2.99
C CYS A 130 2.77 -1.99 -3.01
N ASP A 131 1.82 -1.14 -2.65
CA ASP A 131 0.38 -1.39 -2.73
C ASP A 131 -0.06 -1.64 -4.17
N TRP A 132 0.34 -0.80 -5.14
CA TRP A 132 0.06 -1.04 -6.56
C TRP A 132 0.66 -2.35 -7.08
N LEU A 133 1.86 -2.71 -6.66
CA LEU A 133 2.50 -3.98 -7.03
C LEU A 133 1.74 -5.19 -6.44
N ALA A 134 1.33 -5.11 -5.18
CA ALA A 134 0.52 -6.14 -4.54
C ALA A 134 -0.83 -6.30 -5.25
N LEU A 135 -1.48 -5.18 -5.60
CA LEU A 135 -2.74 -5.16 -6.31
C LEU A 135 -2.61 -5.74 -7.73
N LEU A 136 -1.57 -5.37 -8.48
CA LEU A 136 -1.32 -5.94 -9.81
C LEU A 136 -1.16 -7.46 -9.73
N THR A 137 -0.43 -7.96 -8.72
CA THR A 137 -0.28 -9.41 -8.48
C THR A 137 -1.64 -10.08 -8.24
N PHE A 138 -2.52 -9.46 -7.45
CA PHE A 138 -3.87 -9.97 -7.20
C PHE A 138 -4.72 -9.99 -8.47
N VAL A 139 -4.73 -8.90 -9.23
CA VAL A 139 -5.45 -8.75 -10.50
C VAL A 139 -5.00 -9.81 -11.51
N THR A 140 -3.69 -9.92 -11.73
CA THR A 140 -3.12 -10.88 -12.71
C THR A 140 -3.43 -12.33 -12.33
N ARG A 141 -3.36 -12.69 -11.03
CA ARG A 141 -3.72 -14.03 -10.57
C ARG A 141 -5.21 -14.35 -10.81
N ASN A 142 -6.09 -13.40 -10.54
CA ASN A 142 -7.52 -13.56 -10.83
C ASN A 142 -7.79 -13.73 -12.33
N GLN A 143 -7.11 -12.96 -13.20
CA GLN A 143 -7.21 -13.10 -14.65
C GLN A 143 -6.71 -14.46 -15.14
N LYS A 144 -5.55 -14.92 -14.65
CA LYS A 144 -5.00 -16.26 -14.95
C LYS A 144 -5.96 -17.39 -14.55
N MET A 145 -6.81 -17.17 -13.54
CA MET A 145 -7.88 -18.10 -13.15
C MET A 145 -9.19 -17.94 -13.93
N GLY A 146 -9.26 -16.98 -14.85
CA GLY A 146 -10.41 -16.76 -15.72
C GLY A 146 -11.38 -15.64 -15.30
N ALA A 147 -11.06 -14.85 -14.29
CA ALA A 147 -11.85 -13.66 -13.94
C ALA A 147 -11.74 -12.60 -15.04
N LYS A 148 -12.88 -12.22 -15.63
CA LYS A 148 -12.93 -11.23 -16.73
C LYS A 148 -13.09 -9.78 -16.25
N THR A 149 -13.36 -9.61 -14.96
CA THR A 149 -13.74 -8.32 -14.36
C THR A 149 -12.57 -7.37 -14.10
N PHE A 150 -11.32 -7.81 -14.31
CA PHE A 150 -10.11 -7.07 -13.96
C PHE A 150 -9.27 -6.53 -15.13
N SER A 151 -9.80 -6.56 -16.37
CA SER A 151 -9.00 -6.16 -17.56
C SER A 151 -8.60 -4.69 -17.55
N ASN A 152 -9.48 -3.81 -17.10
CA ASN A 152 -9.19 -2.38 -17.01
C ASN A 152 -8.29 -2.06 -15.81
N GLU A 153 -8.45 -2.80 -14.73
CA GLU A 153 -7.67 -2.66 -13.51
C GLU A 153 -6.20 -3.04 -13.73
N ASP A 154 -5.92 -4.05 -14.56
CA ASP A 154 -4.55 -4.42 -14.93
C ASP A 154 -3.82 -3.25 -15.60
N VAL A 155 -4.40 -2.68 -16.64
CA VAL A 155 -3.83 -1.52 -17.36
C VAL A 155 -3.63 -0.34 -16.41
N TYR A 156 -4.65 -0.03 -15.64
CA TYR A 156 -4.61 1.07 -14.68
C TYR A 156 -3.52 0.90 -13.62
N CYS A 157 -3.38 -0.31 -13.06
CA CYS A 157 -2.32 -0.59 -12.08
C CYS A 157 -0.93 -0.40 -12.68
N ARG A 158 -0.69 -0.89 -13.91
CA ARG A 158 0.62 -0.74 -14.59
C ARG A 158 0.96 0.73 -14.83
N GLU A 159 0.02 1.52 -15.29
CA GLU A 159 0.20 2.98 -15.45
C GLU A 159 0.55 3.65 -14.13
N LYS A 160 -0.18 3.32 -13.06
CA LYS A 160 0.05 3.88 -11.72
C LYS A 160 1.37 3.44 -11.10
N ILE A 161 1.83 2.23 -11.37
CA ILE A 161 3.15 1.77 -10.94
C ILE A 161 4.24 2.62 -11.60
N VAL A 162 4.19 2.80 -12.93
CA VAL A 162 5.19 3.59 -13.67
C VAL A 162 5.22 5.04 -13.18
N GLU A 163 4.06 5.66 -12.99
CA GLU A 163 3.92 7.02 -12.45
C GLU A 163 4.54 7.12 -11.05
N THR A 164 4.17 6.18 -10.17
CA THR A 164 4.61 6.21 -8.76
C THR A 164 6.09 5.88 -8.61
N MET A 165 6.66 4.99 -9.45
CA MET A 165 8.09 4.70 -9.47
C MET A 165 8.91 5.96 -9.69
N LYS A 166 8.59 6.75 -10.73
CA LYS A 166 9.29 8.00 -11.04
C LYS A 166 9.25 8.98 -9.86
N GLU A 167 8.08 9.15 -9.27
CA GLU A 167 7.92 10.02 -8.11
C GLU A 167 8.74 9.55 -6.91
N VAL A 168 8.78 8.25 -6.64
CA VAL A 168 9.57 7.66 -5.56
C VAL A 168 11.07 7.84 -5.82
N GLU A 169 11.55 7.64 -7.06
CA GLU A 169 12.93 7.86 -7.45
C GLU A 169 13.38 9.31 -7.21
N GLU A 170 12.55 10.29 -7.62
CA GLU A 170 12.79 11.71 -7.38
C GLU A 170 12.84 12.05 -5.89
N LEU A 171 11.93 11.49 -5.09
CA LEU A 171 11.87 11.69 -3.64
C LEU A 171 13.09 11.07 -2.93
N LEU A 172 13.50 9.85 -3.32
CA LEU A 172 14.67 9.18 -2.75
C LEU A 172 15.96 9.97 -3.04
N TYR A 173 16.08 10.54 -4.24
CA TYR A 173 17.18 11.41 -4.57
C TYR A 173 17.15 12.72 -3.78
N SER A 174 16.00 13.38 -3.70
CA SER A 174 15.88 14.69 -3.02
C SER A 174 16.09 14.61 -1.51
N GLU A 175 15.59 13.53 -0.86
CA GLU A 175 15.65 13.42 0.60
C GLU A 175 16.92 12.73 1.11
N PHE A 176 17.45 11.76 0.34
CA PHE A 176 18.56 10.93 0.80
C PHE A 176 19.80 10.99 -0.11
N GLY A 177 19.72 11.68 -1.26
CA GLY A 177 20.80 11.70 -2.25
C GLY A 177 21.04 10.36 -2.95
N VAL A 178 20.07 9.43 -2.85
CA VAL A 178 20.16 8.08 -3.39
C VAL A 178 19.56 8.03 -4.78
N ASN A 179 20.42 7.86 -5.80
CA ASN A 179 19.98 7.70 -7.18
C ASN A 179 19.68 6.22 -7.47
N ILE A 180 18.45 5.92 -7.83
CA ILE A 180 17.93 4.57 -8.05
C ILE A 180 17.10 4.55 -9.32
N GLU A 181 17.24 3.49 -10.11
CA GLU A 181 16.34 3.15 -11.21
C GLU A 181 15.49 1.94 -10.79
N LEU A 182 14.27 2.18 -10.31
CA LEU A 182 13.38 1.12 -9.81
C LEU A 182 13.00 0.10 -10.88
N ASN A 183 13.00 0.47 -12.17
CA ASN A 183 12.80 -0.47 -13.27
C ASN A 183 13.82 -1.63 -13.27
N SER A 184 15.02 -1.43 -12.72
CA SER A 184 16.02 -2.51 -12.65
C SER A 184 15.66 -3.59 -11.62
N TYR A 185 14.72 -3.32 -10.73
CA TYR A 185 14.26 -4.21 -9.67
C TYR A 185 12.82 -4.69 -9.85
N ILE A 186 12.04 -3.98 -10.67
CA ILE A 186 10.61 -4.25 -10.88
C ILE A 186 10.40 -4.55 -12.37
N ASN A 187 10.28 -5.83 -12.69
CA ASN A 187 9.93 -6.27 -14.03
C ASN A 187 8.42 -6.47 -14.15
N LEU A 188 7.73 -5.49 -14.74
CA LEU A 188 6.28 -5.55 -14.90
C LEU A 188 5.81 -6.61 -15.90
N GLU A 189 6.68 -7.10 -16.82
CA GLU A 189 6.32 -8.15 -17.78
C GLU A 189 6.23 -9.53 -17.12
N GLU A 190 6.91 -9.71 -15.99
CA GLU A 190 6.91 -10.98 -15.24
C GLU A 190 5.79 -11.08 -14.19
N LEU A 191 5.12 -9.97 -13.90
CA LEU A 191 3.98 -9.92 -12.98
C LEU A 191 2.67 -10.19 -13.72
#